data_bac0448cd3175b66f6440819c86f414e
#
_entry.id   bac0448cd3175b66f6440819c86f414e
#
_cell.length_a   1.000
_cell.length_b   1.000
_cell.length_c   1.000
_cell.angle_alpha   90.00
_cell.angle_beta   90.00
_cell.angle_gamma   90.00
#
_symmetry.space_group_name_H-M   'P 1'
#
loop_
_entity.id
_entity.type
_entity.pdbx_description
1 polymer ?
#
loop_
_entity_poly.entity_id
_entity_poly.type
_entity_poly.pdbx_seq_one_letter_code
_entity_poly.pdbx_strand_id
1 'polypeptide(L)'
;MRGNEEITAVMLDPTPLWFDAVAPVFRRLRIHMAGRTTSAPAALNLIEQLQPDLFLTEIRLGSDTADGLTALRRAHELRANLRSVVLSGEDDAASVTSAFRSGASAYVLKTAKPDELASAIRQVFCQSVYFPGSRGIVAEAFAEEARKATTLTPREFEILGLVAAGSQNAEVASALWVTEQTVKFHLSNIYKKLGVSNRTEASRWAHQSGIIGDSPMRLSVA
;
A
#
# COMPACT_ATOMS: atom_id res chain seq x y z
N MET A 1 14.31 -19.37 6.83
CA MET A 1 14.73 -19.43 5.42
C MET A 1 14.12 -20.70 4.82
N ARG A 2 12.98 -20.57 4.10
CA ARG A 2 12.45 -21.70 3.31
C ARG A 2 13.31 -21.75 2.06
N GLY A 3 13.99 -22.90 1.85
CA GLY A 3 14.85 -23.09 0.69
C GLY A 3 14.03 -23.14 -0.59
N ASN A 4 14.47 -22.43 -1.58
CA ASN A 4 14.22 -22.58 -3.04
C ASN A 4 12.80 -22.97 -3.50
N GLU A 5 11.74 -22.61 -2.75
CA GLU A 5 10.36 -22.76 -3.20
C GLU A 5 10.08 -21.62 -4.20
N GLU A 6 9.67 -21.99 -5.40
CA GLU A 6 9.28 -21.06 -6.46
C GLU A 6 8.02 -20.34 -6.02
N ILE A 7 8.03 -18.98 -6.02
CA ILE A 7 6.85 -18.17 -5.69
C ILE A 7 5.78 -18.43 -6.73
N THR A 8 4.57 -18.75 -6.30
CA THR A 8 3.44 -19.00 -7.18
C THR A 8 2.45 -17.84 -7.18
N ALA A 9 1.87 -17.57 -8.35
CA ALA A 9 0.92 -16.47 -8.51
C ALA A 9 -0.36 -16.87 -9.25
N VAL A 10 -1.46 -16.24 -8.86
CA VAL A 10 -2.71 -16.21 -9.63
C VAL A 10 -2.96 -14.78 -10.08
N MET A 11 -3.42 -14.61 -11.34
CA MET A 11 -3.75 -13.32 -11.91
C MET A 11 -5.21 -13.25 -12.36
N LEU A 12 -5.87 -12.15 -12.00
CA LEU A 12 -7.22 -11.80 -12.41
C LEU A 12 -7.20 -10.46 -13.16
N ASP A 13 -7.51 -10.48 -14.44
CA ASP A 13 -7.65 -9.27 -15.26
C ASP A 13 -8.69 -9.51 -16.35
N PRO A 14 -9.68 -8.61 -16.59
CA PRO A 14 -10.69 -8.77 -17.63
C PRO A 14 -10.09 -8.75 -19.04
N THR A 15 -8.87 -8.21 -19.20
CA THR A 15 -8.17 -8.08 -20.46
C THR A 15 -7.00 -9.07 -20.55
N PRO A 16 -7.11 -10.16 -21.33
CA PRO A 16 -6.08 -11.21 -21.42
C PRO A 16 -4.68 -10.71 -21.81
N LEU A 17 -4.58 -9.59 -22.52
CA LEU A 17 -3.32 -8.96 -22.90
C LEU A 17 -2.40 -8.71 -21.71
N TRP A 18 -2.96 -8.42 -20.53
CA TRP A 18 -2.18 -8.17 -19.32
C TRP A 18 -1.47 -9.42 -18.78
N PHE A 19 -1.98 -10.62 -19.06
CA PHE A 19 -1.28 -11.85 -18.70
C PHE A 19 0.07 -11.95 -19.43
N ASP A 20 0.09 -11.57 -20.72
CA ASP A 20 1.30 -11.60 -21.53
C ASP A 20 2.22 -10.41 -21.19
N ALA A 21 1.66 -9.24 -20.88
CA ALA A 21 2.42 -8.06 -20.47
C ALA A 21 3.17 -8.27 -19.15
N VAL A 22 2.58 -9.00 -18.19
CA VAL A 22 3.17 -9.30 -16.88
C VAL A 22 4.16 -10.47 -16.93
N ALA A 23 4.01 -11.40 -17.86
CA ALA A 23 4.82 -12.61 -17.94
C ALA A 23 6.35 -12.37 -17.96
N PRO A 24 6.91 -11.36 -18.66
CA PRO A 24 8.35 -11.04 -18.60
C PRO A 24 8.82 -10.62 -17.21
N VAL A 25 7.97 -9.87 -16.48
CA VAL A 25 8.26 -9.44 -15.09
C VAL A 25 8.32 -10.64 -14.16
N PHE A 26 7.35 -11.54 -14.27
CA PHE A 26 7.29 -12.76 -13.46
C PHE A 26 8.49 -13.68 -13.72
N ARG A 27 8.86 -13.90 -14.99
CA ARG A 27 10.07 -14.68 -15.33
C ARG A 27 11.33 -14.09 -14.69
N ARG A 28 11.51 -12.77 -14.74
CA ARG A 28 12.65 -12.10 -14.14
C ARG A 28 12.69 -12.25 -12.61
N LEU A 29 11.52 -12.29 -11.96
CA LEU A 29 11.38 -12.47 -10.52
C LEU A 29 11.35 -13.93 -10.09
N ARG A 30 11.42 -14.88 -11.03
CA ARG A 30 11.26 -16.33 -10.77
C ARG A 30 9.92 -16.64 -10.09
N ILE A 31 8.85 -16.02 -10.58
CA ILE A 31 7.49 -16.25 -10.12
C ILE A 31 6.79 -17.14 -11.15
N HIS A 32 6.23 -18.24 -10.70
CA HIS A 32 5.41 -19.13 -11.52
C HIS A 32 3.96 -18.63 -11.59
N MET A 33 3.45 -18.39 -12.79
CA MET A 33 2.03 -18.10 -13.03
C MET A 33 1.23 -19.42 -12.94
N ALA A 34 0.77 -19.75 -11.76
CA ALA A 34 0.02 -20.99 -11.51
C ALA A 34 -1.41 -20.94 -12.05
N GLY A 35 -1.99 -19.73 -12.14
CA GLY A 35 -3.33 -19.54 -12.69
C GLY A 35 -3.56 -18.14 -13.23
N ARG A 36 -4.38 -18.05 -14.28
CA ARG A 36 -4.85 -16.77 -14.85
C ARG A 36 -6.29 -16.87 -15.28
N THR A 37 -7.06 -15.82 -15.07
CA THR A 37 -8.49 -15.80 -15.39
C THR A 37 -9.01 -14.39 -15.55
N THR A 38 -10.10 -14.26 -16.31
CA THR A 38 -10.85 -13.00 -16.45
C THR A 38 -12.08 -12.93 -15.54
N SER A 39 -12.31 -13.96 -14.74
CA SER A 39 -13.50 -14.13 -13.90
C SER A 39 -13.14 -14.17 -12.42
N ALA A 40 -13.76 -13.33 -11.59
CA ALA A 40 -13.54 -13.29 -10.15
C ALA A 40 -13.89 -14.62 -9.45
N PRO A 41 -15.03 -15.31 -9.73
CA PRO A 41 -15.29 -16.62 -9.17
C PRO A 41 -14.24 -17.67 -9.53
N ALA A 42 -13.75 -17.67 -10.77
CA ALA A 42 -12.68 -18.59 -11.19
C ALA A 42 -11.35 -18.27 -10.49
N ALA A 43 -11.05 -16.99 -10.25
CA ALA A 43 -9.85 -16.60 -9.49
C ALA A 43 -9.91 -17.12 -8.05
N LEU A 44 -11.05 -17.00 -7.37
CA LEU A 44 -11.22 -17.50 -6.01
C LEU A 44 -11.08 -19.02 -5.93
N ASN A 45 -11.64 -19.75 -6.89
CA ASN A 45 -11.45 -21.21 -7.00
C ASN A 45 -9.97 -21.57 -7.21
N LEU A 46 -9.26 -20.84 -8.06
CA LEU A 46 -7.81 -21.04 -8.27
C LEU A 46 -7.01 -20.75 -7.00
N ILE A 47 -7.36 -19.71 -6.25
CA ILE A 47 -6.69 -19.36 -4.99
C ILE A 47 -6.92 -20.45 -3.93
N GLU A 48 -8.14 -20.95 -3.82
CA GLU A 48 -8.48 -22.03 -2.88
C GLU A 48 -7.73 -23.33 -3.21
N GLN A 49 -7.68 -23.70 -4.49
CA GLN A 49 -7.06 -24.95 -4.94
C GLN A 49 -5.54 -24.90 -4.95
N LEU A 50 -4.96 -23.79 -5.45
CA LEU A 50 -3.52 -23.68 -5.70
C LEU A 50 -2.76 -23.04 -4.53
N GLN A 51 -3.47 -22.40 -3.61
CA GLN A 51 -2.87 -21.72 -2.45
C GLN A 51 -1.66 -20.83 -2.83
N PRO A 52 -1.79 -19.89 -3.80
CA PRO A 52 -0.68 -19.12 -4.32
C PRO A 52 -0.08 -18.18 -3.28
N ASP A 53 1.16 -17.73 -3.51
CA ASP A 53 1.85 -16.76 -2.65
C ASP A 53 1.50 -15.33 -3.04
N LEU A 54 1.13 -15.11 -4.30
CA LEU A 54 0.80 -13.80 -4.86
C LEU A 54 -0.54 -13.85 -5.61
N PHE A 55 -1.37 -12.84 -5.36
CA PHE A 55 -2.55 -12.55 -6.16
C PHE A 55 -2.37 -11.18 -6.83
N LEU A 56 -2.34 -11.16 -8.17
CA LEU A 56 -2.33 -9.94 -8.96
C LEU A 56 -3.73 -9.72 -9.54
N THR A 57 -4.35 -8.57 -9.25
CA THR A 57 -5.75 -8.33 -9.64
C THR A 57 -5.99 -6.92 -10.18
N GLU A 58 -6.83 -6.83 -11.22
CA GLU A 58 -7.50 -5.58 -11.58
C GLU A 58 -8.71 -5.36 -10.67
N ILE A 59 -9.05 -4.10 -10.38
CA ILE A 59 -10.21 -3.75 -9.55
C ILE A 59 -11.50 -3.63 -10.35
N ARG A 60 -11.43 -3.19 -11.62
CA ARG A 60 -12.59 -3.10 -12.51
C ARG A 60 -12.64 -4.28 -13.47
N LEU A 61 -13.60 -5.17 -13.25
CA LEU A 61 -13.72 -6.40 -14.05
C LEU A 61 -14.78 -6.30 -15.16
N GLY A 62 -15.38 -5.13 -15.38
CA GLY A 62 -16.27 -4.87 -16.52
C GLY A 62 -17.68 -5.49 -16.41
N SER A 63 -18.05 -6.12 -15.29
CA SER A 63 -19.38 -6.67 -15.04
C SER A 63 -19.96 -6.18 -13.71
N ASP A 64 -21.24 -5.90 -13.68
CA ASP A 64 -21.96 -5.32 -12.53
C ASP A 64 -22.00 -6.17 -11.27
N THR A 65 -21.45 -7.38 -11.27
CA THR A 65 -21.69 -8.35 -10.18
C THR A 65 -20.45 -8.84 -9.44
N ALA A 66 -19.22 -8.58 -9.91
CA ALA A 66 -18.01 -9.02 -9.23
C ALA A 66 -16.90 -7.99 -9.40
N ASP A 67 -16.84 -7.09 -8.47
CA ASP A 67 -15.78 -6.12 -8.27
C ASP A 67 -14.49 -6.84 -7.84
N GLY A 68 -13.36 -6.48 -8.46
CA GLY A 68 -12.05 -7.01 -8.11
C GLY A 68 -11.68 -6.77 -6.65
N LEU A 69 -12.19 -5.70 -6.02
CA LEU A 69 -12.03 -5.45 -4.59
C LEU A 69 -12.75 -6.50 -3.74
N THR A 70 -13.92 -6.96 -4.18
CA THR A 70 -14.64 -8.05 -3.50
C THR A 70 -13.89 -9.38 -3.65
N ALA A 71 -13.34 -9.65 -4.84
CA ALA A 71 -12.48 -10.81 -5.05
C ALA A 71 -11.22 -10.76 -4.16
N LEU A 72 -10.62 -9.58 -4.04
CA LEU A 72 -9.44 -9.35 -3.19
C LEU A 72 -9.72 -9.65 -1.71
N ARG A 73 -10.83 -9.12 -1.14
CA ARG A 73 -11.23 -9.41 0.24
C ARG A 73 -11.43 -10.91 0.48
N ARG A 74 -12.21 -11.56 -0.40
CA ARG A 74 -12.46 -13.00 -0.30
C ARG A 74 -11.20 -13.85 -0.47
N ALA A 75 -10.28 -13.43 -1.33
CA ALA A 75 -8.98 -14.10 -1.49
C ALA A 75 -8.18 -14.13 -0.19
N HIS A 76 -8.19 -13.02 0.58
CA HIS A 76 -7.55 -12.96 1.89
C HIS A 76 -8.26 -13.80 2.96
N GLU A 77 -9.59 -13.94 2.89
CA GLU A 77 -10.35 -14.85 3.75
C GLU A 77 -9.97 -16.33 3.48
N LEU A 78 -9.78 -16.69 2.20
CA LEU A 78 -9.37 -18.04 1.79
C LEU A 78 -7.91 -18.35 2.13
N ARG A 79 -7.04 -17.34 2.13
CA ARG A 79 -5.59 -17.50 2.41
C ARG A 79 -5.06 -16.29 3.17
N ALA A 80 -4.91 -16.41 4.48
CA ALA A 80 -4.49 -15.32 5.36
C ALA A 80 -3.08 -14.74 5.05
N ASN A 81 -2.17 -15.58 4.52
CA ASN A 81 -0.80 -15.16 4.18
C ASN A 81 -0.64 -14.77 2.70
N LEU A 82 -1.75 -14.63 1.96
CA LEU A 82 -1.72 -14.21 0.57
C LEU A 82 -1.18 -12.79 0.45
N ARG A 83 -0.21 -12.61 -0.42
CA ARG A 83 0.23 -11.28 -0.84
C ARG A 83 -0.58 -10.85 -2.05
N SER A 84 -0.96 -9.58 -2.11
CA SER A 84 -1.76 -9.10 -3.23
C SER A 84 -1.26 -7.79 -3.77
N VAL A 85 -1.22 -7.72 -5.10
CA VAL A 85 -0.88 -6.51 -5.84
C VAL A 85 -2.06 -6.16 -6.74
N VAL A 86 -2.57 -4.95 -6.59
CA VAL A 86 -3.53 -4.40 -7.55
C VAL A 86 -2.77 -3.81 -8.73
N LEU A 87 -3.15 -4.21 -9.95
CA LEU A 87 -2.66 -3.64 -11.20
C LEU A 87 -3.85 -3.06 -11.94
N SER A 88 -4.01 -1.72 -11.91
CA SER A 88 -5.22 -1.06 -12.40
C SER A 88 -4.95 0.13 -13.31
N GLY A 89 -5.92 0.46 -14.16
CA GLY A 89 -5.93 1.69 -14.94
C GLY A 89 -6.40 2.92 -14.14
N GLU A 90 -7.01 2.71 -12.98
CA GLU A 90 -7.56 3.78 -12.15
C GLU A 90 -6.44 4.46 -11.35
N ASP A 91 -6.37 5.78 -11.41
CA ASP A 91 -5.35 6.60 -10.72
C ASP A 91 -5.94 7.51 -9.62
N ASP A 92 -7.25 7.41 -9.39
CA ASP A 92 -7.93 8.20 -8.38
C ASP A 92 -7.68 7.68 -6.95
N ALA A 93 -7.62 8.63 -6.01
CA ALA A 93 -7.32 8.34 -4.61
C ALA A 93 -8.35 7.41 -3.92
N ALA A 94 -9.61 7.44 -4.34
CA ALA A 94 -10.66 6.62 -3.76
C ALA A 94 -10.50 5.15 -4.14
N SER A 95 -10.17 4.85 -5.41
CA SER A 95 -9.86 3.51 -5.91
C SER A 95 -8.64 2.91 -5.19
N VAL A 96 -7.57 3.70 -5.05
CA VAL A 96 -6.35 3.30 -4.34
C VAL A 96 -6.65 2.98 -2.87
N THR A 97 -7.35 3.88 -2.16
CA THR A 97 -7.74 3.67 -0.76
C THR A 97 -8.60 2.42 -0.58
N SER A 98 -9.57 2.21 -1.48
CA SER A 98 -10.47 1.06 -1.44
C SER A 98 -9.72 -0.26 -1.66
N ALA A 99 -8.69 -0.28 -2.51
CA ALA A 99 -7.83 -1.44 -2.72
C ALA A 99 -7.08 -1.83 -1.43
N PHE A 100 -6.44 -0.85 -0.75
CA PHE A 100 -5.74 -1.14 0.51
C PHE A 100 -6.67 -1.57 1.63
N ARG A 101 -7.85 -0.97 1.76
CA ARG A 101 -8.90 -1.42 2.70
C ARG A 101 -9.39 -2.83 2.41
N SER A 102 -9.29 -3.26 1.15
CA SER A 102 -9.65 -4.61 0.73
C SER A 102 -8.50 -5.62 0.88
N GLY A 103 -7.34 -5.19 1.42
CA GLY A 103 -6.21 -6.06 1.72
C GLY A 103 -5.08 -6.03 0.69
N ALA A 104 -5.08 -5.08 -0.27
CA ALA A 104 -3.95 -4.94 -1.19
C ALA A 104 -2.65 -4.65 -0.44
N SER A 105 -1.58 -5.35 -0.78
CA SER A 105 -0.24 -5.10 -0.28
C SER A 105 0.50 -4.03 -1.10
N ALA A 106 0.10 -3.84 -2.37
CA ALA A 106 0.59 -2.79 -3.25
C ALA A 106 -0.45 -2.42 -4.30
N TYR A 107 -0.34 -1.20 -4.83
CA TYR A 107 -1.13 -0.70 -5.95
C TYR A 107 -0.20 -0.19 -7.05
N VAL A 108 -0.37 -0.67 -8.27
CA VAL A 108 0.45 -0.33 -9.42
C VAL A 108 -0.47 0.10 -10.57
N LEU A 109 -0.17 1.23 -11.17
CA LEU A 109 -0.90 1.68 -12.36
C LEU A 109 -0.49 0.85 -13.58
N LYS A 110 -1.43 0.54 -14.47
CA LYS A 110 -1.17 -0.13 -15.74
C LYS A 110 -0.29 0.69 -16.70
N THR A 111 -0.10 1.98 -16.41
CA THR A 111 0.85 2.87 -17.11
C THR A 111 2.28 2.77 -16.56
N ALA A 112 2.48 2.06 -15.45
CA ALA A 112 3.80 1.89 -14.84
C ALA A 112 4.74 1.06 -15.72
N LYS A 113 6.04 1.34 -15.60
CA LYS A 113 7.07 0.57 -16.30
C LYS A 113 7.21 -0.84 -15.70
N PRO A 114 7.66 -1.84 -16.49
CA PRO A 114 7.88 -3.20 -15.98
C PRO A 114 8.79 -3.27 -14.76
N ASP A 115 9.78 -2.36 -14.63
CA ASP A 115 10.68 -2.28 -13.47
C ASP A 115 9.98 -1.80 -12.21
N GLU A 116 8.97 -0.94 -12.33
CA GLU A 116 8.17 -0.46 -11.20
C GLU A 116 7.27 -1.57 -10.68
N LEU A 117 6.61 -2.33 -11.57
CA LEU A 117 5.86 -3.52 -11.19
C LEU A 117 6.76 -4.57 -10.51
N ALA A 118 7.94 -4.83 -11.06
CA ALA A 118 8.89 -5.75 -10.46
C ALA A 118 9.35 -5.29 -9.06
N SER A 119 9.54 -3.99 -8.88
CA SER A 119 9.91 -3.41 -7.58
C SER A 119 8.78 -3.52 -6.57
N ALA A 120 7.53 -3.25 -6.98
CA ALA A 120 6.35 -3.42 -6.15
C ALA A 120 6.23 -4.87 -5.65
N ILE A 121 6.31 -5.84 -6.55
CA ILE A 121 6.22 -7.26 -6.19
C ILE A 121 7.34 -7.66 -5.21
N ARG A 122 8.60 -7.28 -5.46
CA ARG A 122 9.71 -7.58 -4.52
C ARG A 122 9.45 -7.04 -3.13
N GLN A 123 8.94 -5.80 -3.03
CA GLN A 123 8.72 -5.15 -1.73
C GLN A 123 7.56 -5.78 -0.95
N VAL A 124 6.53 -6.25 -1.63
CA VAL A 124 5.44 -7.00 -1.01
C VAL A 124 5.95 -8.27 -0.29
N PHE A 125 6.99 -8.92 -0.83
CA PHE A 125 7.62 -10.07 -0.17
C PHE A 125 8.64 -9.68 0.92
N CYS A 126 9.14 -8.44 0.91
CA CYS A 126 10.05 -7.92 1.93
C CYS A 126 9.33 -7.24 3.11
N GLN A 127 8.01 -7.42 3.26
CA GLN A 127 7.15 -6.81 4.28
C GLN A 127 7.16 -5.26 4.28
N SER A 128 7.53 -4.64 3.16
CA SER A 128 7.47 -3.19 2.98
C SER A 128 6.31 -2.85 2.06
N VAL A 129 5.45 -1.92 2.48
CA VAL A 129 4.39 -1.40 1.60
C VAL A 129 5.03 -0.54 0.51
N TYR A 130 4.76 -0.83 -0.76
CA TYR A 130 5.41 -0.17 -1.90
C TYR A 130 4.42 0.44 -2.89
N PHE A 131 4.73 1.66 -3.32
CA PHE A 131 3.91 2.46 -4.23
C PHE A 131 4.75 3.02 -5.38
N PRO A 132 4.98 2.26 -6.48
CA PRO A 132 5.70 2.79 -7.63
C PRO A 132 4.81 3.78 -8.40
N GLY A 133 5.35 4.96 -8.68
CA GLY A 133 4.68 6.01 -9.47
C GLY A 133 3.57 6.78 -8.73
N SER A 134 3.04 6.25 -7.64
CA SER A 134 1.91 6.83 -6.89
C SER A 134 2.30 7.47 -5.56
N ARG A 135 3.58 7.79 -5.35
CA ARG A 135 4.07 8.38 -4.08
C ARG A 135 3.27 9.60 -3.61
N GLY A 136 2.69 10.37 -4.54
CA GLY A 136 1.77 11.46 -4.23
C GLY A 136 0.35 10.96 -3.96
N ILE A 137 -0.22 10.18 -4.86
CA ILE A 137 -1.65 9.83 -4.86
C ILE A 137 -2.03 8.97 -3.66
N VAL A 138 -1.21 7.98 -3.31
CA VAL A 138 -1.52 7.08 -2.19
C VAL A 138 -1.26 7.73 -0.84
N ALA A 139 -0.12 8.44 -0.70
CA ALA A 139 0.14 9.22 0.50
C ALA A 139 -0.95 10.29 0.71
N GLU A 140 -1.43 10.93 -0.37
CA GLU A 140 -2.53 11.88 -0.33
C GLU A 140 -3.86 11.21 -0.01
N ALA A 141 -4.16 10.02 -0.54
CA ALA A 141 -5.41 9.32 -0.27
C ALA A 141 -5.52 8.88 1.19
N PHE A 142 -4.49 8.26 1.76
CA PHE A 142 -4.47 7.92 3.18
C PHE A 142 -4.40 9.17 4.06
N ALA A 143 -3.63 10.19 3.65
CA ALA A 143 -3.58 11.46 4.36
C ALA A 143 -4.94 12.17 4.35
N GLU A 144 -5.66 12.17 3.24
CA GLU A 144 -6.97 12.80 3.14
C GLU A 144 -8.02 12.07 3.98
N GLU A 145 -7.96 10.74 4.05
CA GLU A 145 -8.90 9.97 4.87
C GLU A 145 -8.57 10.08 6.35
N ALA A 146 -7.29 10.05 6.72
CA ALA A 146 -6.86 10.34 8.08
C ALA A 146 -7.17 11.81 8.46
N ARG A 147 -7.09 12.77 7.52
CA ARG A 147 -7.54 14.16 7.73
C ARG A 147 -9.05 14.24 7.95
N LYS A 148 -9.85 13.46 7.23
CA LYS A 148 -11.31 13.40 7.43
C LYS A 148 -11.69 12.72 8.74
N ALA A 149 -10.89 11.76 9.18
CA ALA A 149 -11.08 11.07 10.46
C ALA A 149 -10.52 11.85 11.67
N THR A 150 -9.69 12.87 11.43
CA THR A 150 -9.06 13.67 12.48
C THR A 150 -9.35 15.16 12.33
N THR A 151 -9.37 15.88 13.43
CA THR A 151 -9.47 17.34 13.45
C THR A 151 -8.11 18.03 13.19
N LEU A 152 -7.10 17.30 12.70
CA LEU A 152 -5.76 17.84 12.43
C LEU A 152 -5.75 18.73 11.19
N THR A 153 -5.06 19.85 11.28
CA THR A 153 -4.76 20.69 10.11
C THR A 153 -3.70 20.02 9.23
N PRO A 154 -3.58 20.41 7.93
CA PRO A 154 -2.53 19.87 7.06
C PRO A 154 -1.13 19.97 7.67
N ARG A 155 -0.82 21.08 8.33
CA ARG A 155 0.47 21.32 8.98
C ARG A 155 0.71 20.42 10.18
N GLU A 156 -0.29 20.20 11.00
CA GLU A 156 -0.22 19.26 12.12
C GLU A 156 -0.04 17.83 11.64
N PHE A 157 -0.65 17.49 10.50
CA PHE A 157 -0.51 16.18 9.90
C PHE A 157 0.91 15.92 9.37
N GLU A 158 1.53 16.90 8.69
CA GLU A 158 2.93 16.83 8.25
C GLU A 158 3.89 16.64 9.44
N ILE A 159 3.69 17.42 10.49
CA ILE A 159 4.50 17.33 11.72
C ILE A 159 4.33 15.95 12.37
N LEU A 160 3.11 15.46 12.48
CA LEU A 160 2.84 14.13 13.04
C LEU A 160 3.52 13.03 12.23
N GLY A 161 3.52 13.14 10.89
CA GLY A 161 4.20 12.22 9.99
C GLY A 161 5.71 12.15 10.25
N LEU A 162 6.39 13.29 10.30
CA LEU A 162 7.83 13.36 10.59
C LEU A 162 8.17 12.84 11.99
N VAL A 163 7.35 13.18 12.97
CA VAL A 163 7.51 12.72 14.36
C VAL A 163 7.35 11.21 14.49
N ALA A 164 6.40 10.64 13.79
CA ALA A 164 6.18 9.20 13.82
C ALA A 164 7.24 8.43 13.01
N ALA A 165 7.86 9.07 11.99
CA ALA A 165 9.06 8.56 11.33
C ALA A 165 10.35 8.64 12.19
N GLY A 166 10.25 9.15 13.43
CA GLY A 166 11.37 9.20 14.38
C GLY A 166 12.15 10.52 14.41
N SER A 167 11.80 11.50 13.56
CA SER A 167 12.53 12.78 13.48
C SER A 167 12.45 13.58 14.77
N GLN A 168 13.56 14.12 15.26
CA GLN A 168 13.59 15.02 16.42
C GLN A 168 13.00 16.40 16.09
N ASN A 169 12.62 17.19 17.10
CA ASN A 169 11.99 18.50 16.86
C ASN A 169 12.88 19.45 16.04
N ALA A 170 14.19 19.38 16.20
CA ALA A 170 15.14 20.15 15.41
C ALA A 170 15.12 19.74 13.93
N GLU A 171 15.04 18.44 13.64
CA GLU A 171 14.96 17.91 12.28
C GLU A 171 13.61 18.27 11.61
N VAL A 172 12.52 18.14 12.36
CA VAL A 172 11.18 18.58 11.91
C VAL A 172 11.18 20.08 11.63
N ALA A 173 11.77 20.88 12.51
CA ALA A 173 11.88 22.34 12.36
C ALA A 173 12.65 22.71 11.09
N SER A 174 13.81 22.07 10.85
CA SER A 174 14.63 22.26 9.66
C SER A 174 13.89 21.83 8.39
N ALA A 175 13.28 20.64 8.37
CA ALA A 175 12.55 20.10 7.21
C ALA A 175 11.35 20.98 6.81
N LEU A 176 10.71 21.62 7.77
CA LEU A 176 9.51 22.44 7.58
C LEU A 176 9.75 23.95 7.58
N TRP A 177 11.01 24.40 7.66
CA TRP A 177 11.42 25.81 7.67
C TRP A 177 10.74 26.62 8.79
N VAL A 178 10.66 26.06 9.99
CA VAL A 178 10.09 26.69 11.19
C VAL A 178 11.06 26.57 12.38
N THR A 179 10.71 27.19 13.51
CA THR A 179 11.49 27.03 14.74
C THR A 179 11.06 25.77 15.52
N GLU A 180 11.97 25.21 16.35
CA GLU A 180 11.58 24.11 17.25
C GLU A 180 10.45 24.48 18.19
N GLN A 181 10.35 25.74 18.58
CA GLN A 181 9.25 26.24 19.43
C GLN A 181 7.90 26.14 18.70
N THR A 182 7.89 26.41 17.38
CA THR A 182 6.71 26.24 16.52
C THR A 182 6.33 24.77 16.43
N VAL A 183 7.29 23.86 16.29
CA VAL A 183 7.05 22.41 16.29
C VAL A 183 6.44 21.96 17.62
N LYS A 184 6.99 22.39 18.75
CA LYS A 184 6.46 22.07 20.09
C LYS A 184 5.02 22.58 20.28
N PHE A 185 4.71 23.77 19.78
CA PHE A 185 3.35 24.32 19.78
C PHE A 185 2.37 23.44 18.99
N HIS A 186 2.74 23.05 17.76
CA HIS A 186 1.91 22.17 16.95
C HIS A 186 1.76 20.79 17.60
N LEU A 187 2.81 20.20 18.16
CA LEU A 187 2.74 18.93 18.87
C LEU A 187 1.77 18.96 20.04
N SER A 188 1.77 20.06 20.82
CA SER A 188 0.80 20.23 21.91
C SER A 188 -0.65 20.24 21.40
N ASN A 189 -0.90 20.87 20.27
CA ASN A 189 -2.22 20.90 19.64
C ASN A 189 -2.59 19.53 19.06
N ILE A 190 -1.65 18.83 18.42
CA ILE A 190 -1.82 17.45 17.92
C ILE A 190 -2.23 16.53 19.05
N TYR A 191 -1.51 16.55 20.18
CA TYR A 191 -1.81 15.71 21.32
C TYR A 191 -3.23 15.94 21.86
N LYS A 192 -3.62 17.19 22.01
CA LYS A 192 -5.00 17.54 22.43
C LYS A 192 -6.05 17.03 21.45
N LYS A 193 -5.82 17.20 20.13
CA LYS A 193 -6.77 16.81 19.08
C LYS A 193 -6.90 15.28 18.93
N LEU A 194 -5.82 14.55 19.17
CA LEU A 194 -5.79 13.08 19.10
C LEU A 194 -6.17 12.41 20.42
N GLY A 195 -6.31 13.18 21.51
CA GLY A 195 -6.57 12.62 22.84
C GLY A 195 -5.41 11.79 23.40
N VAL A 196 -4.16 12.13 23.01
CA VAL A 196 -2.94 11.46 23.47
C VAL A 196 -2.12 12.36 24.38
N SER A 197 -1.30 11.78 25.25
CA SER A 197 -0.60 12.52 26.31
C SER A 197 0.87 12.82 25.98
N ASN A 198 1.47 12.09 25.03
CA ASN A 198 2.90 12.18 24.76
C ASN A 198 3.25 11.79 23.32
N ARG A 199 4.53 12.03 22.95
CA ARG A 199 5.08 11.73 21.64
C ARG A 199 4.95 10.25 21.23
N THR A 200 5.17 9.34 22.17
CA THR A 200 5.12 7.89 21.92
C THR A 200 3.71 7.45 21.57
N GLU A 201 2.73 7.96 22.28
CA GLU A 201 1.31 7.71 21.99
C GLU A 201 0.89 8.30 20.64
N ALA A 202 1.34 9.53 20.32
CA ALA A 202 1.08 10.16 19.03
C ALA A 202 1.71 9.37 17.86
N SER A 203 2.95 8.89 18.02
CA SER A 203 3.62 8.02 17.05
C SER A 203 2.86 6.70 16.86
N ARG A 204 2.46 6.05 17.97
CA ARG A 204 1.67 4.81 17.90
C ARG A 204 0.35 5.04 17.19
N TRP A 205 -0.33 6.13 17.50
CA TRP A 205 -1.58 6.50 16.85
C TRP A 205 -1.38 6.68 15.33
N ALA A 206 -0.30 7.37 14.91
CA ALA A 206 0.03 7.59 13.50
C ALA A 206 0.30 6.27 12.74
N HIS A 207 1.00 5.32 13.37
CA HIS A 207 1.22 3.98 12.80
C HIS A 207 -0.09 3.18 12.68
N GLN A 208 -0.91 3.18 13.72
CA GLN A 208 -2.20 2.48 13.72
C GLN A 208 -3.20 3.06 12.72
N SER A 209 -3.12 4.37 12.45
CA SER A 209 -3.96 5.07 11.48
C SER A 209 -3.42 5.02 10.05
N GLY A 210 -2.33 4.28 9.80
CA GLY A 210 -1.76 4.12 8.46
C GLY A 210 -1.07 5.37 7.90
N ILE A 211 -0.83 6.40 8.73
CA ILE A 211 -0.14 7.64 8.33
C ILE A 211 1.32 7.36 7.97
N ILE A 212 1.91 6.35 8.58
CA ILE A 212 3.27 5.88 8.30
C ILE A 212 3.28 4.37 8.25
N GLY A 213 3.77 3.80 7.14
CA GLY A 213 4.14 2.39 7.08
C GLY A 213 5.37 2.13 7.96
N ASP A 214 5.48 0.91 8.49
CA ASP A 214 6.58 0.43 9.36
C ASP A 214 7.95 0.42 8.64
N SER A 215 8.52 1.59 8.33
CA SER A 215 9.90 1.67 7.84
C SER A 215 10.57 2.97 8.31
N PRO A 216 11.74 2.87 8.97
CA PRO A 216 12.52 4.04 9.33
C PRO A 216 13.10 4.67 8.05
N MET A 217 12.59 5.83 7.67
CA MET A 217 13.15 6.66 6.61
C MET A 217 14.51 7.20 7.08
N ARG A 218 15.59 6.49 6.77
CA ARG A 218 16.94 7.06 6.89
C ARG A 218 17.09 8.11 5.81
N LEU A 219 16.95 9.36 6.18
CA LEU A 219 17.43 10.49 5.38
C LEU A 219 18.96 10.40 5.34
N SER A 220 19.50 9.93 4.22
CA SER A 220 20.91 10.10 3.89
C SER A 220 21.08 11.56 3.50
N VAL A 221 21.66 12.34 4.41
CA VAL A 221 22.16 13.67 4.12
C VAL A 221 23.52 13.47 3.44
N ALA A 222 23.60 13.79 2.17
CA ALA A 222 24.82 14.05 1.45
C ALA A 222 24.93 15.54 1.20
#